data_a24cca855faa3c862a9e5d7d53019e38
#
_entry.id   a24cca855faa3c862a9e5d7d53019e38
#
_cell.length_a   1.000
_cell.length_b   1.000
_cell.length_c   1.000
_cell.angle_alpha   90.00
_cell.angle_beta   90.00
_cell.angle_gamma   90.00
#
_symmetry.space_group_name_H-M   'P 1'
#
loop_
_entity.id
_entity.type
_entity.pdbx_description
1 polymer ?
#
loop_
_entity_poly.entity_id
_entity_poly.type
_entity_poly.pdbx_seq_one_letter_code
_entity_poly.pdbx_strand_id
1 'polypeptide(L)'
;MASLMKYLKKQRNKIAIMKSTSHESTAPGKLAAAIGKGLIAGLAGTLAMTASQMIEMKITKRKPSDAPAKAVKKTLHIEPSKGYKMKFSNEVHFVYGTSWGVVRGLLSLMGLTGFAATSIHLAALWGTAITIEPKLDIAPPVTQWKPKDIAVDIFHHAVYAIVAGIVFDAID
;
A
#
# COMPACT_ATOMS: atom_id res chain seq x y z
N MET A 1 33.83 10.69 -46.91
CA MET A 1 33.80 9.65 -45.84
C MET A 1 34.15 10.20 -44.45
N ALA A 2 35.21 10.95 -44.25
CA ALA A 2 35.62 11.48 -42.95
C ALA A 2 34.57 12.39 -42.25
N SER A 3 33.87 13.24 -43.02
CA SER A 3 32.84 14.15 -42.49
C SER A 3 31.63 13.39 -41.95
N LEU A 4 31.17 12.34 -42.63
CA LEU A 4 30.05 11.49 -42.19
C LEU A 4 30.40 10.72 -40.90
N MET A 5 31.62 10.17 -40.82
CA MET A 5 32.09 9.48 -39.62
C MET A 5 32.16 10.43 -38.41
N LYS A 6 32.59 11.67 -38.60
CA LYS A 6 32.64 12.72 -37.54
C LYS A 6 31.23 13.09 -37.08
N TYR A 7 30.29 13.20 -38.01
CA TYR A 7 28.87 13.45 -37.68
C TYR A 7 28.25 12.31 -36.87
N LEU A 8 28.41 11.06 -37.32
CA LEU A 8 27.89 9.89 -36.61
C LEU A 8 28.48 9.72 -35.21
N LYS A 9 29.78 9.98 -35.06
CA LYS A 9 30.46 9.97 -33.76
C LYS A 9 29.89 11.05 -32.81
N LYS A 10 29.58 12.25 -33.34
CA LYS A 10 28.96 13.34 -32.59
C LYS A 10 27.53 12.97 -32.13
N GLN A 11 26.72 12.33 -33.01
CA GLN A 11 25.37 11.91 -32.64
C GLN A 11 25.42 10.78 -31.61
N ARG A 12 26.30 9.80 -31.75
CA ARG A 12 26.49 8.73 -30.76
C ARG A 12 26.87 9.26 -29.38
N ASN A 13 27.79 10.23 -29.33
CA ASN A 13 28.17 10.89 -28.06
C ASN A 13 27.01 11.67 -27.46
N LYS A 14 26.19 12.36 -28.27
CA LYS A 14 25.00 13.08 -27.81
C LYS A 14 23.96 12.13 -27.21
N ILE A 15 23.74 10.98 -27.86
CA ILE A 15 22.84 9.93 -27.36
C ILE A 15 23.39 9.30 -26.06
N ALA A 16 24.72 9.06 -26.00
CA ALA A 16 25.34 8.53 -24.77
C ALA A 16 25.25 9.51 -23.60
N ILE A 17 25.47 10.82 -23.84
CA ILE A 17 25.29 11.86 -22.84
C ILE A 17 23.82 11.96 -22.42
N MET A 18 22.86 11.95 -23.35
CA MET A 18 21.43 11.96 -23.02
C MET A 18 21.01 10.71 -22.22
N LYS A 19 21.57 9.53 -22.51
CA LYS A 19 21.36 8.31 -21.71
C LYS A 19 21.99 8.43 -20.31
N SER A 20 23.15 9.05 -20.17
CA SER A 20 23.83 9.20 -18.89
C SER A 20 23.14 10.24 -17.99
N THR A 21 22.59 11.32 -18.55
CA THR A 21 21.85 12.34 -17.81
C THR A 21 20.42 11.95 -17.45
N SER A 22 19.84 10.94 -18.10
CA SER A 22 18.51 10.45 -17.79
C SER A 22 18.46 9.45 -16.63
N HIS A 23 19.58 9.06 -16.01
CA HIS A 23 19.62 7.99 -15.03
C HIS A 23 20.22 8.34 -13.65
N GLU A 24 20.62 9.56 -13.38
CA GLU A 24 20.77 10.01 -11.99
C GLU A 24 19.46 10.68 -11.54
N SER A 25 18.47 9.86 -11.16
CA SER A 25 17.30 10.39 -10.49
C SER A 25 17.76 11.09 -9.20
N THR A 26 17.49 12.40 -9.09
CA THR A 26 17.75 13.16 -7.87
C THR A 26 17.09 12.50 -6.66
N ALA A 27 17.57 12.72 -5.45
CA ALA A 27 16.97 12.18 -4.24
C ALA A 27 15.44 12.46 -4.17
N PRO A 28 14.94 13.67 -4.50
CA PRO A 28 13.49 13.91 -4.61
C PRO A 28 12.81 13.07 -5.69
N GLY A 29 13.47 12.83 -6.82
CA GLY A 29 12.94 11.97 -7.90
C GLY A 29 12.79 10.51 -7.47
N LYS A 30 13.78 9.96 -6.75
CA LYS A 30 13.72 8.62 -6.18
C LYS A 30 12.57 8.48 -5.17
N LEU A 31 12.42 9.47 -4.30
CA LEU A 31 11.34 9.51 -3.33
C LEU A 31 9.96 9.56 -4.01
N ALA A 32 9.79 10.44 -4.99
CA ALA A 32 8.53 10.55 -5.73
C ALA A 32 8.18 9.25 -6.47
N ALA A 33 9.17 8.61 -7.11
CA ALA A 33 9.00 7.31 -7.78
C ALA A 33 8.60 6.21 -6.78
N ALA A 34 9.29 6.11 -5.64
CA ALA A 34 8.99 5.13 -4.61
C ALA A 34 7.57 5.31 -4.03
N ILE A 35 7.15 6.57 -3.78
CA ILE A 35 5.78 6.88 -3.35
C ILE A 35 4.77 6.47 -4.43
N GLY A 36 4.99 6.85 -5.69
CA GLY A 36 4.08 6.53 -6.79
C GLY A 36 3.91 5.03 -7.00
N LYS A 37 5.02 4.27 -7.05
CA LYS A 37 5.02 2.81 -7.12
C LYS A 37 4.34 2.19 -5.89
N GLY A 38 4.63 2.73 -4.71
CA GLY A 38 4.00 2.34 -3.46
C GLY A 38 2.49 2.48 -3.50
N LEU A 39 1.95 3.61 -3.97
CA LEU A 39 0.50 3.82 -4.11
C LEU A 39 -0.15 2.80 -5.07
N ILE A 40 0.49 2.50 -6.21
CA ILE A 40 0.00 1.47 -7.15
C ILE A 40 -0.04 0.10 -6.45
N ALA A 41 1.04 -0.27 -5.77
CA ALA A 41 1.12 -1.52 -5.02
C ALA A 41 0.09 -1.58 -3.88
N GLY A 42 -0.09 -0.49 -3.14
CA GLY A 42 -1.09 -0.36 -2.07
C GLY A 42 -2.52 -0.51 -2.58
N LEU A 43 -2.84 0.06 -3.74
CA LEU A 43 -4.14 -0.14 -4.39
C LEU A 43 -4.38 -1.61 -4.74
N ALA A 44 -3.38 -2.28 -5.33
CA ALA A 44 -3.46 -3.71 -5.65
C ALA A 44 -3.65 -4.57 -4.38
N GLY A 45 -2.90 -4.28 -3.31
CA GLY A 45 -3.05 -4.93 -2.01
C GLY A 45 -4.44 -4.73 -1.42
N THR A 46 -4.99 -3.50 -1.49
CA THR A 46 -6.34 -3.19 -1.01
C THR A 46 -7.42 -3.95 -1.78
N LEU A 47 -7.28 -4.03 -3.11
CA LEU A 47 -8.20 -4.81 -3.95
C LEU A 47 -8.18 -6.30 -3.57
N ALA A 48 -6.99 -6.87 -3.40
CA ALA A 48 -6.82 -8.27 -3.01
C ALA A 48 -7.38 -8.56 -1.61
N MET A 49 -7.11 -7.69 -0.64
CA MET A 49 -7.65 -7.78 0.71
C MET A 49 -9.19 -7.70 0.69
N THR A 50 -9.75 -6.74 -0.04
CA THR A 50 -11.20 -6.60 -0.20
C THR A 50 -11.83 -7.85 -0.80
N ALA A 51 -11.22 -8.41 -1.86
CA ALA A 51 -11.69 -9.66 -2.45
C ALA A 51 -11.67 -10.83 -1.46
N SER A 52 -10.58 -10.98 -0.69
CA SER A 52 -10.46 -12.02 0.34
C SER A 52 -11.50 -11.86 1.45
N GLN A 53 -11.77 -10.62 1.89
CA GLN A 53 -12.82 -10.32 2.87
C GLN A 53 -14.22 -10.62 2.32
N MET A 54 -14.49 -10.29 1.06
CA MET A 54 -15.78 -10.60 0.43
C MET A 54 -16.04 -12.13 0.36
N ILE A 55 -15.01 -12.91 0.05
CA ILE A 55 -15.09 -14.38 0.04
C ILE A 55 -15.36 -14.88 1.47
N GLU A 56 -14.59 -14.43 2.44
CA GLU A 56 -14.76 -14.81 3.85
C GLU A 56 -16.16 -14.47 4.35
N MET A 57 -16.64 -13.25 4.12
CA MET A 57 -17.99 -12.82 4.53
C MET A 57 -19.12 -13.66 3.89
N LYS A 58 -18.95 -14.13 2.65
CA LYS A 58 -19.92 -15.05 2.02
C LYS A 58 -19.98 -16.39 2.74
N ILE A 59 -18.84 -16.91 3.18
CA ILE A 59 -18.72 -18.20 3.86
C ILE A 59 -19.22 -18.10 5.31
N THR A 60 -18.75 -17.10 6.04
CA THR A 60 -19.00 -16.96 7.49
C THR A 60 -20.30 -16.22 7.81
N LYS A 61 -20.92 -15.57 6.81
CA LYS A 61 -22.10 -14.70 6.96
C LYS A 61 -21.81 -13.47 7.86
N ARG A 62 -20.54 -13.13 8.07
CA ARG A 62 -20.13 -11.93 8.80
C ARG A 62 -20.56 -10.68 8.03
N LYS A 63 -20.96 -9.65 8.75
CA LYS A 63 -21.28 -8.34 8.16
C LYS A 63 -19.99 -7.57 7.81
N PRO A 64 -20.03 -6.69 6.80
CA PRO A 64 -18.92 -5.78 6.51
C PRO A 64 -18.57 -4.91 7.72
N SER A 65 -17.29 -4.58 7.85
CA SER A 65 -16.79 -3.69 8.92
C SER A 65 -17.12 -2.24 8.62
N ASP A 66 -17.52 -1.50 9.64
CA ASP A 66 -17.65 -0.03 9.59
C ASP A 66 -16.49 0.69 10.31
N ALA A 67 -15.43 -0.05 10.66
CA ALA A 67 -14.25 0.48 11.35
C ALA A 67 -13.60 1.67 10.60
N PRO A 68 -13.41 1.65 9.27
CA PRO A 68 -12.88 2.80 8.55
C PRO A 68 -13.72 4.07 8.72
N ALA A 69 -15.05 3.98 8.62
CA ALA A 69 -15.94 5.13 8.83
C ALA A 69 -15.89 5.62 10.29
N LYS A 70 -15.81 4.72 11.26
CA LYS A 70 -15.64 5.06 12.68
C LYS A 70 -14.32 5.78 12.93
N ALA A 71 -13.22 5.34 12.28
CA ALA A 71 -11.91 5.97 12.40
C ALA A 71 -11.96 7.43 11.94
N VAL A 72 -12.53 7.70 10.78
CA VAL A 72 -12.68 9.08 10.27
C VAL A 72 -13.59 9.90 11.17
N LYS A 73 -14.70 9.35 11.65
CA LYS A 73 -15.57 10.05 12.62
C LYS A 73 -14.82 10.44 13.89
N LYS A 74 -14.00 9.54 14.44
CA LYS A 74 -13.26 9.76 15.69
C LYS A 74 -12.08 10.75 15.53
N THR A 75 -11.41 10.74 14.38
CA THR A 75 -10.20 11.54 14.15
C THR A 75 -10.48 12.88 13.46
N LEU A 76 -11.39 12.90 12.48
CA LEU A 76 -11.66 14.08 11.65
C LEU A 76 -13.03 14.71 11.95
N HIS A 77 -13.83 14.10 12.84
CA HIS A 77 -15.19 14.53 13.19
C HIS A 77 -16.15 14.60 11.99
N ILE A 78 -15.86 13.82 10.91
CA ILE A 78 -16.70 13.72 9.73
C ILE A 78 -17.68 12.56 9.92
N GLU A 79 -18.97 12.84 9.84
CA GLU A 79 -20.02 11.84 9.95
C GLU A 79 -20.83 11.76 8.65
N PRO A 80 -20.77 10.63 7.92
CA PRO A 80 -21.58 10.45 6.72
C PRO A 80 -23.06 10.27 7.10
N SER A 81 -23.97 10.62 6.19
CA SER A 81 -25.40 10.34 6.35
C SER A 81 -25.65 8.83 6.53
N LYS A 82 -26.74 8.48 7.22
CA LYS A 82 -27.05 7.05 7.55
C LYS A 82 -27.06 6.14 6.32
N GLY A 83 -27.61 6.62 5.19
CA GLY A 83 -27.67 5.84 3.93
C GLY A 83 -26.34 5.71 3.20
N TYR A 84 -25.35 6.54 3.52
CA TYR A 84 -24.05 6.59 2.86
C TYR A 84 -22.92 5.91 3.67
N LYS A 85 -23.19 5.54 4.93
CA LYS A 85 -22.16 5.08 5.88
C LYS A 85 -21.30 3.92 5.35
N MET A 86 -21.89 2.89 4.76
CA MET A 86 -21.15 1.74 4.24
C MET A 86 -20.32 2.08 3.01
N LYS A 87 -20.86 2.89 2.08
CA LYS A 87 -20.13 3.36 0.92
C LYS A 87 -18.93 4.21 1.36
N PHE A 88 -19.15 5.13 2.28
CA PHE A 88 -18.09 5.96 2.87
C PHE A 88 -17.02 5.10 3.56
N SER A 89 -17.43 4.07 4.31
CA SER A 89 -16.48 3.13 4.93
C SER A 89 -15.59 2.44 3.91
N ASN A 90 -16.15 2.01 2.78
CA ASN A 90 -15.37 1.42 1.70
C ASN A 90 -14.43 2.43 1.03
N GLU A 91 -14.88 3.66 0.78
CA GLU A 91 -14.04 4.71 0.21
C GLU A 91 -12.84 5.01 1.13
N VAL A 92 -13.09 5.16 2.44
CA VAL A 92 -12.02 5.34 3.44
C VAL A 92 -11.08 4.14 3.45
N HIS A 93 -11.60 2.92 3.40
CA HIS A 93 -10.77 1.71 3.36
C HIS A 93 -9.84 1.71 2.13
N PHE A 94 -10.35 2.08 0.95
CA PHE A 94 -9.53 2.15 -0.26
C PHE A 94 -8.48 3.26 -0.19
N VAL A 95 -8.83 4.45 0.28
CA VAL A 95 -7.87 5.55 0.43
C VAL A 95 -6.79 5.18 1.45
N TYR A 96 -7.19 4.69 2.61
CA TYR A 96 -6.27 4.29 3.68
C TYR A 96 -5.37 3.13 3.25
N GLY A 97 -5.93 2.06 2.69
CA GLY A 97 -5.16 0.92 2.23
C GLY A 97 -4.18 1.29 1.09
N THR A 98 -4.62 2.11 0.12
CA THR A 98 -3.74 2.62 -0.92
C THR A 98 -2.58 3.43 -0.34
N SER A 99 -2.83 4.28 0.66
CA SER A 99 -1.79 5.11 1.29
C SER A 99 -0.75 4.27 2.05
N TRP A 100 -1.12 3.12 2.62
CA TRP A 100 -0.17 2.20 3.25
C TRP A 100 0.87 1.63 2.28
N GLY A 101 0.58 1.61 0.99
CA GLY A 101 1.57 1.26 -0.03
C GLY A 101 2.79 2.18 -0.06
N VAL A 102 2.67 3.43 0.42
CA VAL A 102 3.81 4.35 0.58
C VAL A 102 4.88 3.75 1.50
N VAL A 103 4.46 3.06 2.56
CA VAL A 103 5.40 2.37 3.47
C VAL A 103 6.25 1.36 2.71
N ARG A 104 5.65 0.58 1.76
CA ARG A 104 6.40 -0.35 0.91
C ARG A 104 7.44 0.36 0.06
N GLY A 105 7.09 1.53 -0.50
CA GLY A 105 8.02 2.39 -1.25
C GLY A 105 9.17 2.93 -0.39
N LEU A 106 8.88 3.36 0.83
CA LEU A 106 9.91 3.82 1.77
C LEU A 106 10.86 2.70 2.19
N LEU A 107 10.35 1.49 2.39
CA LEU A 107 11.19 0.31 2.69
C LEU A 107 12.17 0.01 1.55
N SER A 108 11.76 0.16 0.28
CA SER A 108 12.65 -0.02 -0.87
C SER A 108 13.77 1.03 -0.89
N LEU A 109 13.50 2.29 -0.56
CA LEU A 109 14.54 3.32 -0.42
C LEU A 109 15.56 3.02 0.69
N MET A 110 15.17 2.23 1.70
CA MET A 110 16.05 1.75 2.75
C MET A 110 16.83 0.47 2.35
N GLY A 111 16.68 0.00 1.10
CA GLY A 111 17.30 -1.22 0.60
C GLY A 111 16.59 -2.51 1.01
N LEU A 112 15.39 -2.42 1.57
CA LEU A 112 14.58 -3.58 1.96
C LEU A 112 13.69 -4.01 0.80
N THR A 113 13.79 -5.29 0.40
CA THR A 113 13.04 -5.87 -0.72
C THR A 113 12.48 -7.25 -0.38
N GLY A 114 11.64 -7.81 -1.23
CA GLY A 114 11.15 -9.18 -1.15
C GLY A 114 10.48 -9.51 0.18
N PHE A 115 10.80 -10.70 0.71
CA PHE A 115 10.18 -11.21 1.93
C PHE A 115 10.39 -10.33 3.16
N ALA A 116 11.61 -9.77 3.35
CA ALA A 116 11.91 -8.91 4.49
C ALA A 116 11.04 -7.65 4.51
N ALA A 117 10.96 -6.93 3.36
CA ALA A 117 10.11 -5.76 3.23
C ALA A 117 8.62 -6.09 3.43
N THR A 118 8.16 -7.22 2.87
CA THR A 118 6.76 -7.67 3.03
C THR A 118 6.42 -7.98 4.48
N SER A 119 7.33 -8.64 5.21
CA SER A 119 7.13 -8.96 6.63
C SER A 119 7.10 -7.71 7.50
N ILE A 120 7.98 -6.75 7.26
CA ILE A 120 8.01 -5.47 7.99
C ILE A 120 6.75 -4.65 7.64
N HIS A 121 6.34 -4.64 6.36
CA HIS A 121 5.12 -3.95 5.94
C HIS A 121 3.89 -4.53 6.62
N LEU A 122 3.75 -5.87 6.67
CA LEU A 122 2.68 -6.55 7.40
C LEU A 122 2.69 -6.19 8.89
N ALA A 123 3.85 -6.26 9.52
CA ALA A 123 3.99 -5.95 10.94
C ALA A 123 3.61 -4.49 11.25
N ALA A 124 4.02 -3.54 10.40
CA ALA A 124 3.67 -2.13 10.55
C ALA A 124 2.16 -1.91 10.35
N LEU A 125 1.58 -2.46 9.28
CA LEU A 125 0.16 -2.31 8.93
C LEU A 125 -0.73 -2.91 10.02
N TRP A 126 -0.55 -4.21 10.31
CA TRP A 126 -1.36 -4.93 11.28
C TRP A 126 -1.11 -4.46 12.71
N GLY A 127 0.16 -4.21 13.07
CA GLY A 127 0.53 -3.67 14.38
C GLY A 127 -0.10 -2.30 14.65
N THR A 128 -0.20 -1.44 13.63
CA THR A 128 -0.91 -0.16 13.73
C THR A 128 -2.40 -0.37 13.95
N ALA A 129 -3.05 -1.27 13.20
CA ALA A 129 -4.48 -1.54 13.33
C ALA A 129 -4.83 -2.00 14.75
N ILE A 130 -4.17 -3.06 15.25
CA ILE A 130 -4.45 -3.62 16.60
C ILE A 130 -4.06 -2.68 17.76
N THR A 131 -3.29 -1.62 17.49
CA THR A 131 -2.88 -0.64 18.49
C THR A 131 -3.78 0.60 18.47
N ILE A 132 -4.13 1.10 17.28
CA ILE A 132 -4.85 2.37 17.12
C ILE A 132 -6.36 2.17 17.26
N GLU A 133 -6.92 1.07 16.73
CA GLU A 133 -8.37 0.84 16.81
C GLU A 133 -8.90 0.80 18.25
N PRO A 134 -8.25 0.11 19.21
CA PRO A 134 -8.68 0.18 20.61
C PRO A 134 -8.55 1.57 21.23
N LYS A 135 -7.51 2.32 20.90
CA LYS A 135 -7.31 3.69 21.41
C LYS A 135 -8.39 4.66 20.91
N LEU A 136 -8.97 4.37 19.75
CA LEU A 136 -10.08 5.13 19.17
C LEU A 136 -11.46 4.55 19.54
N ASP A 137 -11.56 3.57 20.44
CA ASP A 137 -12.80 2.85 20.76
C ASP A 137 -13.53 2.32 19.52
N ILE A 138 -12.80 1.84 18.53
CA ILE A 138 -13.33 1.24 17.31
C ILE A 138 -13.50 -0.27 17.47
N ALA A 139 -12.52 -0.91 18.09
CA ALA A 139 -12.49 -2.34 18.39
C ALA A 139 -11.95 -2.57 19.81
N PRO A 140 -12.29 -3.69 20.46
CA PRO A 140 -11.65 -4.07 21.72
C PRO A 140 -10.16 -4.39 21.52
N PRO A 141 -9.33 -4.35 22.56
CA PRO A 141 -7.93 -4.79 22.48
C PRO A 141 -7.81 -6.21 21.95
N VAL A 142 -6.77 -6.48 21.15
CA VAL A 142 -6.53 -7.79 20.51
C VAL A 142 -6.46 -8.95 21.52
N THR A 143 -6.08 -8.67 22.77
CA THR A 143 -6.06 -9.65 23.87
C THR A 143 -7.46 -10.16 24.27
N GLN A 144 -8.51 -9.49 23.84
CA GLN A 144 -9.90 -9.86 24.09
C GLN A 144 -10.54 -10.54 22.86
N TRP A 145 -9.82 -10.65 21.73
CA TRP A 145 -10.33 -11.28 20.52
C TRP A 145 -10.27 -12.80 20.63
N LYS A 146 -11.20 -13.48 19.98
CA LYS A 146 -11.12 -14.92 19.84
C LYS A 146 -9.97 -15.29 18.90
N PRO A 147 -9.27 -16.40 19.13
CA PRO A 147 -8.18 -16.84 18.25
C PRO A 147 -8.56 -16.92 16.76
N LYS A 148 -9.80 -17.31 16.46
CA LYS A 148 -10.31 -17.34 15.10
C LYS A 148 -10.38 -15.94 14.47
N ASP A 149 -10.79 -14.93 15.23
CA ASP A 149 -10.93 -13.57 14.72
C ASP A 149 -9.55 -12.97 14.45
N ILE A 150 -8.57 -13.24 15.33
CA ILE A 150 -7.16 -12.87 15.10
C ILE A 150 -6.64 -13.52 13.83
N ALA A 151 -6.87 -14.82 13.64
CA ALA A 151 -6.38 -15.56 12.47
C ALA A 151 -6.99 -15.03 11.15
N VAL A 152 -8.27 -14.70 11.15
CA VAL A 152 -8.95 -14.14 9.98
C VAL A 152 -8.45 -12.73 9.69
N ASP A 153 -8.28 -11.91 10.70
CA ASP A 153 -7.84 -10.52 10.55
C ASP A 153 -6.41 -10.44 10.02
N ILE A 154 -5.46 -11.15 10.66
CA ILE A 154 -4.08 -11.19 10.18
C ILE A 154 -3.96 -11.82 8.79
N PHE A 155 -4.81 -12.79 8.44
CA PHE A 155 -4.84 -13.38 7.11
C PHE A 155 -5.16 -12.33 6.03
N HIS A 156 -6.19 -11.49 6.23
CA HIS A 156 -6.54 -10.45 5.27
C HIS A 156 -5.42 -9.39 5.13
N HIS A 157 -4.79 -9.01 6.24
CA HIS A 157 -3.64 -8.10 6.23
C HIS A 157 -2.42 -8.73 5.54
N ALA A 158 -2.20 -10.04 5.72
CA ALA A 158 -1.15 -10.77 5.00
C ALA A 158 -1.40 -10.82 3.49
N VAL A 159 -2.65 -11.06 3.06
CA VAL A 159 -3.04 -10.98 1.63
C VAL A 159 -2.70 -9.60 1.06
N TYR A 160 -3.05 -8.52 1.77
CA TYR A 160 -2.67 -7.17 1.37
C TYR A 160 -1.16 -7.02 1.20
N ALA A 161 -0.38 -7.36 2.25
CA ALA A 161 1.06 -7.13 2.26
C ALA A 161 1.80 -7.95 1.19
N ILE A 162 1.37 -9.21 0.97
CA ILE A 162 1.94 -10.09 -0.06
C ILE A 162 1.67 -9.54 -1.45
N VAL A 163 0.42 -9.17 -1.77
CA VAL A 163 0.08 -8.67 -3.10
C VAL A 163 0.73 -7.32 -3.36
N ALA A 164 0.71 -6.41 -2.37
CA ALA A 164 1.42 -5.14 -2.47
C ALA A 164 2.93 -5.34 -2.66
N GLY A 165 3.54 -6.31 -1.95
CA GLY A 165 4.94 -6.67 -2.13
C GLY A 165 5.24 -7.16 -3.54
N ILE A 166 4.48 -8.13 -4.04
CA ILE A 166 4.66 -8.70 -5.40
C ILE A 166 4.51 -7.61 -6.47
N VAL A 167 3.46 -6.79 -6.38
CA VAL A 167 3.22 -5.72 -7.37
C VAL A 167 4.33 -4.68 -7.30
N PHE A 168 4.74 -4.27 -6.10
CA PHE A 168 5.84 -3.32 -5.95
C PHE A 168 7.13 -3.86 -6.57
N ASP A 169 7.54 -5.09 -6.23
CA ASP A 169 8.77 -5.70 -6.73
C ASP A 169 8.73 -5.92 -8.26
N ALA A 170 7.55 -6.06 -8.86
CA ALA A 170 7.38 -6.20 -10.30
C ALA A 170 7.52 -4.88 -11.08
N ILE A 171 7.33 -3.72 -10.43
CA ILE A 171 7.39 -2.39 -11.06
C ILE A 171 8.56 -1.53 -10.56
N ASP A 172 9.34 -2.01 -9.58
CA ASP A 172 10.53 -1.33 -9.05
C ASP A 172 11.77 -1.69 -9.87
#